data_24ff9b4e6dc92a5b4bcbf749006c0db8
#
_entry.id   24ff9b4e6dc92a5b4bcbf749006c0db8
#
_cell.length_a   1.000
_cell.length_b   1.000
_cell.length_c   1.000
_cell.angle_alpha   90.00
_cell.angle_beta   90.00
_cell.angle_gamma   90.00
#
_symmetry.space_group_name_H-M   'P 1'
#
loop_
_entity.id
_entity.type
_entity.pdbx_description
1 polymer ?
#
loop_
_entity_poly.entity_id
_entity_poly.type
_entity_poly.pdbx_seq_one_letter_code
_entity_poly.pdbx_strand_id
1 'polypeptide(L)'
;ATDLGAMVIKEAIRRANIADKEVDECIMGMVLPCGYGQNPGKQAVVKAGLPWEVEAITINKVCGSSLKAVMLAAQAIQCGDAEVVVAGLPEAPA
;
A
#
# COMPACT_ATOMS: atom_id res chain seq x y z
N ALA A 1 -11.57 -6.12 -1.69
CA ALA A 1 -10.13 -5.92 -1.92
C ALA A 1 -9.49 -5.04 -0.84
N THR A 2 -10.18 -3.95 -0.45
CA THR A 2 -9.60 -3.03 0.56
C THR A 2 -9.50 -3.69 1.93
N ASP A 3 -10.40 -4.59 2.28
CA ASP A 3 -10.33 -5.32 3.55
C ASP A 3 -9.15 -6.30 3.53
N LEU A 4 -8.95 -7.00 2.42
CA LEU A 4 -7.81 -7.90 2.26
C LEU A 4 -6.50 -7.10 2.29
N GLY A 5 -6.48 -5.95 1.62
CA GLY A 5 -5.34 -5.05 1.65
C GLY A 5 -4.99 -4.60 3.06
N ALA A 6 -6.01 -4.26 3.85
CA ALA A 6 -5.79 -3.86 5.24
C ALA A 6 -5.17 -4.98 6.07
N MET A 7 -5.61 -6.21 5.88
CA MET A 7 -5.07 -7.37 6.58
C MET A 7 -3.60 -7.60 6.22
N VAL A 8 -3.28 -7.47 4.93
CA VAL A 8 -1.90 -7.65 4.44
C VAL A 8 -0.98 -6.55 4.97
N ILE A 9 -1.46 -5.30 4.97
CA ILE A 9 -0.69 -4.17 5.50
C ILE A 9 -0.37 -4.40 6.98
N LYS A 10 -1.37 -4.75 7.78
CA LYS A 10 -1.18 -5.03 9.20
C LYS A 10 -0.15 -6.13 9.43
N GLU A 11 -0.26 -7.22 8.68
CA GLU A 11 0.66 -8.34 8.84
C GLU A 11 2.08 -7.99 8.42
N ALA A 12 2.24 -7.21 7.35
CA ALA A 12 3.56 -6.77 6.91
C ALA A 12 4.24 -5.91 7.97
N ILE A 13 3.50 -4.96 8.55
CA ILE A 13 4.00 -4.09 9.60
C ILE A 13 4.39 -4.92 10.84
N ARG A 14 3.55 -5.86 11.23
CA ARG A 14 3.82 -6.75 12.36
C ARG A 14 5.12 -7.53 12.14
N ARG A 15 5.29 -8.12 10.96
CA ARG A 15 6.49 -8.91 10.64
C ARG A 15 7.75 -8.06 10.56
N ALA A 16 7.62 -6.81 10.11
CA ALA A 16 8.74 -5.88 10.06
C ALA A 16 9.10 -5.34 11.44
N ASN A 17 8.25 -5.55 12.44
CA ASN A 17 8.45 -5.11 13.82
C ASN A 17 8.64 -3.59 13.91
N ILE A 18 7.76 -2.86 13.22
CA ILE A 18 7.76 -1.39 13.25
C ILE A 18 6.42 -0.90 13.80
N ALA A 19 6.39 0.35 14.27
CA ALA A 19 5.16 0.98 14.72
C ALA A 19 4.39 1.55 13.52
N ASP A 20 3.07 1.61 13.61
CA ASP A 20 2.22 2.15 12.55
C ASP A 20 2.62 3.57 12.16
N LYS A 21 3.03 4.39 13.13
CA LYS A 21 3.43 5.77 12.90
C LYS A 21 4.76 5.92 12.17
N GLU A 22 5.52 4.84 12.03
CA GLU A 22 6.80 4.86 11.31
C GLU A 22 6.62 4.73 9.80
N VAL A 23 5.41 4.37 9.33
CA VAL A 23 5.14 4.22 7.90
C VAL A 23 4.94 5.59 7.28
N ASP A 24 5.76 5.92 6.29
CA ASP A 24 5.68 7.20 5.58
C ASP A 24 4.67 7.17 4.45
N GLU A 25 4.65 6.07 3.70
CA GLU A 25 3.83 5.96 2.51
C GLU A 25 3.40 4.52 2.28
N CYS A 26 2.24 4.35 1.64
CA CYS A 26 1.76 3.06 1.18
C CYS A 26 1.48 3.14 -0.32
N ILE A 27 2.03 2.22 -1.09
CA ILE A 27 1.83 2.15 -2.54
C ILE A 27 1.20 0.80 -2.86
N MET A 28 -0.05 0.82 -3.29
CA MET A 28 -0.81 -0.40 -3.58
C MET A 28 -1.16 -0.48 -5.05
N GLY A 29 -0.88 -1.63 -5.65
CA GLY A 29 -1.29 -1.93 -7.00
C GLY A 29 -2.72 -2.43 -7.01
N MET A 30 -3.52 -2.00 -7.99
CA MET A 30 -4.89 -2.49 -8.13
C MET A 30 -5.26 -2.54 -9.61
N VAL A 31 -5.53 -3.75 -10.10
CA VAL A 31 -5.82 -3.98 -11.53
C VAL A 31 -7.25 -3.55 -11.87
N LEU A 32 -8.21 -3.83 -10.98
CA LEU A 32 -9.62 -3.58 -11.21
C LEU A 32 -10.19 -2.67 -10.12
N PRO A 33 -9.92 -1.35 -10.19
CA PRO A 33 -10.37 -0.42 -9.14
C PRO A 33 -11.85 -0.01 -9.27
N CYS A 34 -12.51 -0.38 -10.35
CA CYS A 34 -13.89 0.02 -10.61
C CYS A 34 -14.81 -0.42 -9.47
N GLY A 35 -15.62 0.50 -8.97
CA GLY A 35 -16.59 0.20 -7.90
C GLY A 35 -16.03 0.33 -6.48
N TYR A 36 -14.75 0.64 -6.32
CA TYR A 36 -14.16 0.77 -4.98
C TYR A 36 -14.07 2.20 -4.46
N GLY A 37 -14.55 3.18 -5.23
CA GLY A 37 -14.50 4.58 -4.81
C GLY A 37 -13.13 5.19 -5.02
N GLN A 38 -12.81 6.19 -4.18
CA GLN A 38 -11.55 6.93 -4.32
C GLN A 38 -10.39 6.20 -3.65
N ASN A 39 -9.26 6.15 -4.34
CA ASN A 39 -7.98 5.68 -3.83
C ASN A 39 -8.10 4.44 -2.93
N PRO A 40 -8.31 3.26 -3.53
CA PRO A 40 -8.42 2.02 -2.74
C PRO A 40 -7.23 1.74 -1.82
N GLY A 41 -6.03 2.17 -2.22
CA GLY A 41 -4.85 2.06 -1.37
C GLY A 41 -5.01 2.83 -0.07
N LYS A 42 -5.54 4.05 -0.14
CA LYS A 42 -5.81 4.85 1.07
C LYS A 42 -6.90 4.21 1.92
N GLN A 43 -7.92 3.64 1.29
CA GLN A 43 -8.95 2.92 2.02
C GLN A 43 -8.36 1.76 2.83
N ALA A 44 -7.43 1.01 2.23
CA ALA A 44 -6.77 -0.10 2.91
C ALA A 44 -5.92 0.41 4.10
N VAL A 45 -5.21 1.52 3.91
CA VAL A 45 -4.41 2.14 4.97
C VAL A 45 -5.27 2.54 6.16
N VAL A 46 -6.41 3.19 5.91
CA VAL A 46 -7.33 3.61 6.96
C VAL A 46 -7.95 2.41 7.66
N LYS A 47 -8.37 1.39 6.91
CA LYS A 47 -8.94 0.16 7.47
C LYS A 47 -7.92 -0.61 8.29
N ALA A 48 -6.64 -0.50 7.96
CA ALA A 48 -5.56 -1.12 8.72
C ALA A 48 -5.29 -0.40 10.04
N GLY A 49 -5.88 0.78 10.24
CA GLY A 49 -5.72 1.54 11.48
C GLY A 49 -4.46 2.39 11.53
N LEU A 50 -3.80 2.62 10.41
CA LEU A 50 -2.65 3.51 10.35
C LEU A 50 -3.09 4.97 10.52
N PRO A 51 -2.17 5.86 10.95
CA PRO A 51 -2.49 7.28 11.05
C PRO A 51 -2.99 7.85 9.72
N TRP A 52 -3.92 8.78 9.79
CA TRP A 52 -4.49 9.41 8.59
C TRP A 52 -3.44 10.12 7.74
N GLU A 53 -2.34 10.57 8.37
CA GLU A 53 -1.26 11.29 7.72
C GLU A 53 -0.43 10.42 6.78
N VAL A 54 -0.53 9.09 6.89
CA VAL A 54 0.19 8.19 5.99
C VAL A 54 -0.32 8.41 4.57
N GLU A 55 0.57 8.78 3.68
CA GLU A 55 0.25 8.99 2.28
C GLU A 55 0.03 7.65 1.58
N ALA A 56 -0.87 7.63 0.63
CA ALA A 56 -1.16 6.41 -0.10
C ALA A 56 -1.42 6.69 -1.58
N ILE A 57 -0.90 5.82 -2.42
CA ILE A 57 -1.09 5.87 -3.86
C ILE A 57 -1.64 4.52 -4.32
N THR A 58 -2.59 4.57 -5.24
CA THR A 58 -3.07 3.37 -5.92
C THR A 58 -2.57 3.43 -7.36
N ILE A 59 -1.90 2.38 -7.80
CA ILE A 59 -1.35 2.31 -9.16
C ILE A 59 -1.93 1.12 -9.91
N ASN A 60 -1.92 1.22 -11.24
CA ASN A 60 -2.38 0.14 -12.09
C ASN A 60 -1.41 -0.07 -13.24
N LYS A 61 -0.76 -1.21 -13.25
CA LYS A 61 0.07 -1.68 -14.35
C LYS A 61 -0.32 -3.11 -14.70
N VAL A 62 -1.60 -3.36 -14.70
CA VAL A 62 -2.23 -4.66 -14.94
C VAL A 62 -1.55 -5.72 -14.07
N CYS A 63 -1.06 -6.82 -14.64
CA CYS A 63 -0.45 -7.91 -13.88
C CYS A 63 0.86 -7.52 -13.18
N GLY A 64 1.47 -6.41 -13.59
CA GLY A 64 2.70 -5.91 -12.99
C GLY A 64 2.51 -4.89 -11.88
N SER A 65 1.26 -4.65 -11.43
CA SER A 65 0.97 -3.58 -10.47
C SER A 65 1.72 -3.74 -9.14
N SER A 66 1.74 -4.95 -8.59
CA SER A 66 2.42 -5.21 -7.32
C SER A 66 3.93 -4.99 -7.44
N LEU A 67 4.55 -5.51 -8.50
CA LEU A 67 5.98 -5.31 -8.73
C LEU A 67 6.30 -3.84 -8.95
N LYS A 68 5.46 -3.12 -9.69
CA LYS A 68 5.65 -1.69 -9.91
C LYS A 68 5.54 -0.91 -8.60
N ALA A 69 4.62 -1.32 -7.71
CA ALA A 69 4.49 -0.70 -6.40
C ALA A 69 5.80 -0.85 -5.60
N VAL A 70 6.40 -2.03 -5.61
CA VAL A 70 7.69 -2.28 -4.94
C VAL A 70 8.80 -1.43 -5.56
N MET A 71 8.83 -1.32 -6.89
CA MET A 71 9.84 -0.50 -7.58
C MET A 71 9.70 0.97 -7.22
N LEU A 72 8.47 1.49 -7.15
CA LEU A 72 8.23 2.88 -6.75
C LEU A 72 8.62 3.11 -5.29
N ALA A 73 8.36 2.14 -4.42
CA ALA A 73 8.77 2.21 -3.02
C ALA A 73 10.30 2.30 -2.91
N ALA A 74 11.01 1.45 -3.64
CA ALA A 74 12.47 1.48 -3.66
C ALA A 74 12.99 2.83 -4.15
N GLN A 75 12.39 3.39 -5.20
CA GLN A 75 12.76 4.70 -5.72
C GLN A 75 12.52 5.81 -4.70
N ALA A 76 11.39 5.77 -4.00
CA ALA A 76 11.08 6.78 -2.97
C ALA A 76 12.13 6.76 -1.86
N ILE A 77 12.55 5.58 -1.44
CA ILE A 77 13.59 5.44 -0.40
C ILE A 77 14.94 5.92 -0.92
N GLN A 78 15.31 5.54 -2.14
CA GLN A 78 16.58 5.94 -2.75
C GLN A 78 16.67 7.45 -2.96
N CYS A 79 15.55 8.09 -3.31
CA CYS A 79 15.50 9.54 -3.51
C CYS A 79 15.40 10.33 -2.21
N GLY A 80 15.21 9.68 -1.08
CA GLY A 80 15.06 10.35 0.21
C GLY A 80 13.66 10.88 0.48
N ASP A 81 12.67 10.51 -0.36
CA ASP A 81 11.29 10.95 -0.17
C ASP A 81 10.59 10.22 0.99
N ALA A 82 11.06 9.04 1.33
CA ALA A 82 10.49 8.23 2.40
C ALA A 82 11.57 7.32 2.99
N GLU A 83 11.38 6.92 4.24
CA GLU A 83 12.24 5.95 4.92
C GLU A 83 11.59 4.59 5.02
N VAL A 84 10.28 4.54 5.24
CA VAL A 84 9.51 3.30 5.38
C VAL A 84 8.30 3.35 4.45
N VAL A 85 8.23 2.40 3.53
CA VAL A 85 7.14 2.31 2.57
C VAL A 85 6.55 0.91 2.59
N VAL A 86 5.23 0.83 2.65
CA VAL A 86 4.49 -0.43 2.47
C VAL A 86 4.02 -0.49 1.02
N ALA A 87 4.33 -1.59 0.35
CA ALA A 87 3.97 -1.77 -1.06
C ALA A 87 3.38 -3.16 -1.29
N GLY A 88 2.35 -3.25 -2.11
CA GLY A 88 1.73 -4.53 -2.41
C GLY A 88 0.51 -4.43 -3.30
N LEU A 89 -0.32 -5.45 -3.25
CA LEU A 89 -1.54 -5.57 -4.05
C LEU A 89 -2.70 -5.94 -3.12
N PRO A 90 -3.76 -5.13 -3.07
CA PRO A 90 -4.89 -5.42 -2.19
C PRO A 90 -5.90 -6.39 -2.80
N GLU A 91 -5.75 -6.74 -4.07
CA GLU A 91 -6.69 -7.61 -4.76
C GLU A 91 -6.38 -9.08 -4.50
N ALA A 92 -7.44 -9.88 -4.30
CA ALA A 92 -7.28 -11.32 -4.27
C ALA A 92 -7.09 -11.85 -5.70
N PRO A 93 -6.32 -12.91 -5.88
CA PRO A 93 -6.24 -13.58 -7.18
C PRO A 93 -7.62 -14.08 -7.61
N ALA A 94 -7.87 -14.00 -8.90
CA ALA A 94 -9.14 -14.47 -9.45
C ALA A 94 -9.29 -15.99 -9.30
#